data_66ae9d5a6828a0b94ad50e9b3da94536
#
_entry.id   66ae9d5a6828a0b94ad50e9b3da94536
#
_cell.length_a   1.000
_cell.length_b   1.000
_cell.length_c   1.000
_cell.angle_alpha   90.00
_cell.angle_beta   90.00
_cell.angle_gamma   90.00
#
_symmetry.space_group_name_H-M   'P 1'
#
loop_
_entity.id
_entity.type
_entity.pdbx_description
1 polymer ?
#
loop_
_entity_poly.entity_id
_entity_poly.type
_entity_poly.pdbx_seq_one_letter_code
_entity_poly.pdbx_strand_id
1 'polypeptide(L)'
;MSRRLAFVVATLSFAAFATTAVVAQSDVAKQREALMKEYGKATKAVGGMLRGATPFDLATVQSTLDLYAKNAKTLPTLFPEGSGEGTDALPAIWEKKDEFEALFTKLAADSVAARAAITDEASFKANFPGVIRTCGTCHDSFRKKS
;
A
#
# COMPACT_ATOMS: atom_id res chain seq x y z
N MET A 1 -0.82 64.48 30.15
CA MET A 1 -1.74 64.49 28.99
C MET A 1 -1.11 63.70 27.88
N SER A 2 -1.96 62.84 27.25
CA SER A 2 -1.73 62.04 26.03
C SER A 2 -1.31 60.65 26.22
N ARG A 3 -2.36 59.85 26.37
CA ARG A 3 -2.48 58.41 26.10
C ARG A 3 -2.45 58.21 24.57
N ARG A 4 -1.49 57.49 24.03
CA ARG A 4 -1.59 56.75 22.74
C ARG A 4 -0.39 55.84 22.64
N LEU A 5 -0.49 54.62 23.11
CA LEU A 5 0.31 53.48 22.62
C LEU A 5 -0.38 52.17 23.05
N ALA A 6 -1.16 51.61 22.20
CA ALA A 6 -1.49 50.19 22.20
C ALA A 6 -2.22 49.94 20.89
N PHE A 7 -1.67 49.06 20.12
CA PHE A 7 -2.31 48.17 19.12
C PHE A 7 -1.40 47.99 17.91
N VAL A 8 -0.42 47.15 17.98
CA VAL A 8 0.07 46.38 16.85
C VAL A 8 0.89 45.21 17.41
N VAL A 9 0.31 44.09 17.76
CA VAL A 9 0.95 42.76 17.71
C VAL A 9 -0.16 41.70 17.77
N ALA A 10 -0.65 41.26 16.67
CA ALA A 10 -1.41 40.02 16.57
C ALA A 10 -1.74 39.68 15.11
N THR A 11 -0.76 39.39 14.27
CA THR A 11 -1.03 38.69 12.98
C THR A 11 0.24 38.05 12.42
N LEU A 12 0.79 37.05 13.07
CA LEU A 12 1.87 36.23 12.46
C LEU A 12 1.97 34.86 13.12
N SER A 13 0.95 34.02 13.04
CA SER A 13 1.05 32.64 13.59
C SER A 13 0.24 31.58 12.84
N PHE A 14 -0.25 31.80 11.61
CA PHE A 14 -1.13 30.83 10.94
C PHE A 14 -0.54 30.11 9.70
N ALA A 15 0.65 30.48 9.25
CA ALA A 15 1.21 29.91 8.00
C ALA A 15 2.07 28.65 8.18
N ALA A 16 2.50 28.32 9.40
CA ALA A 16 3.45 27.23 9.62
C ALA A 16 2.81 25.82 9.68
N PHE A 17 1.53 25.72 10.03
CA PHE A 17 0.86 24.42 10.20
C PHE A 17 0.46 23.75 8.87
N ALA A 18 0.13 24.51 7.84
CA ALA A 18 -0.31 23.95 6.56
C ALA A 18 0.84 23.29 5.77
N THR A 19 2.04 23.85 5.87
CA THR A 19 3.22 23.34 5.12
C THR A 19 3.72 21.99 5.64
N THR A 20 3.68 21.75 6.94
CA THR A 20 4.12 20.49 7.54
C THR A 20 3.17 19.35 7.22
N ALA A 21 1.86 19.58 7.17
CA ALA A 21 0.87 18.57 6.82
C ALA A 21 1.01 18.13 5.36
N VAL A 22 1.20 19.05 4.43
CA VAL A 22 1.37 18.73 2.99
C VAL A 22 2.64 17.91 2.75
N VAL A 23 3.75 18.25 3.39
CA VAL A 23 5.01 17.46 3.27
C VAL A 23 4.82 16.06 3.80
N ALA A 24 4.21 15.89 4.97
CA ALA A 24 3.96 14.57 5.55
C ALA A 24 3.06 13.70 4.65
N GLN A 25 2.02 14.27 4.02
CA GLN A 25 1.14 13.57 3.08
C GLN A 25 1.88 13.12 1.81
N SER A 26 2.76 13.95 1.26
CA SER A 26 3.58 13.59 0.10
C SER A 26 4.54 12.44 0.42
N ASP A 27 5.08 12.38 1.63
CA ASP A 27 6.04 11.35 2.02
C ASP A 27 5.36 9.99 2.22
N VAL A 28 4.18 9.92 2.83
CA VAL A 28 3.45 8.64 2.92
C VAL A 28 2.98 8.15 1.55
N ALA A 29 2.62 9.04 0.63
CA ALA A 29 2.28 8.68 -0.74
C ALA A 29 3.47 8.06 -1.48
N LYS A 30 4.68 8.62 -1.34
CA LYS A 30 5.92 8.05 -1.90
C LYS A 30 6.25 6.69 -1.28
N GLN A 31 6.07 6.53 0.04
CA GLN A 31 6.29 5.25 0.72
C GLN A 31 5.33 4.17 0.20
N ARG A 32 4.01 4.49 0.04
CA ARG A 32 3.04 3.58 -0.58
C ARG A 32 3.49 3.15 -1.97
N GLU A 33 3.88 4.10 -2.81
CA GLU A 33 4.33 3.84 -4.18
C GLU A 33 5.55 2.93 -4.19
N ALA A 34 6.51 3.15 -3.31
CA ALA A 34 7.70 2.31 -3.19
C ALA A 34 7.33 0.85 -2.84
N LEU A 35 6.48 0.63 -1.83
CA LEU A 35 6.03 -0.70 -1.44
C LEU A 35 5.19 -1.38 -2.55
N MET A 36 4.35 -0.62 -3.27
CA MET A 36 3.60 -1.14 -4.42
C MET A 36 4.51 -1.52 -5.59
N LYS A 37 5.59 -0.77 -5.82
CA LYS A 37 6.63 -1.14 -6.81
C LYS A 37 7.37 -2.41 -6.41
N GLU A 38 7.65 -2.61 -5.12
CA GLU A 38 8.21 -3.86 -4.61
C GLU A 38 7.28 -5.04 -4.89
N TYR A 39 5.98 -4.92 -4.60
CA TYR A 39 4.97 -5.91 -4.94
C TYR A 39 4.97 -6.22 -6.44
N GLY A 40 4.93 -5.20 -7.28
CA GLY A 40 4.93 -5.34 -8.74
C GLY A 40 6.16 -6.09 -9.25
N LYS A 41 7.34 -5.77 -8.74
CA LYS A 41 8.59 -6.44 -9.10
C LYS A 41 8.57 -7.92 -8.70
N ALA A 42 8.18 -8.22 -7.47
CA ALA A 42 8.10 -9.59 -6.97
C ALA A 42 7.05 -10.41 -7.73
N THR A 43 5.86 -9.83 -7.97
CA THR A 43 4.79 -10.47 -8.75
C THR A 43 5.23 -10.78 -10.17
N LYS A 44 5.99 -9.88 -10.82
CA LYS A 44 6.50 -10.10 -12.18
C LYS A 44 7.44 -11.30 -12.25
N ALA A 45 8.31 -11.47 -11.25
CA ALA A 45 9.24 -12.61 -11.20
C ALA A 45 8.48 -13.94 -11.12
N VAL A 46 7.57 -14.09 -10.15
CA VAL A 46 6.78 -15.34 -9.98
C VAL A 46 5.72 -15.51 -11.07
N GLY A 47 5.22 -14.45 -11.66
CA GLY A 47 4.28 -14.49 -12.79
C GLY A 47 4.87 -15.14 -14.02
N GLY A 48 6.17 -15.03 -14.25
CA GLY A 48 6.90 -15.78 -15.29
C GLY A 48 6.85 -17.28 -15.05
N MET A 49 7.05 -17.71 -13.80
CA MET A 49 6.98 -19.12 -13.40
C MET A 49 5.56 -19.70 -13.55
N LEU A 50 4.53 -18.93 -13.16
CA LEU A 50 3.12 -19.35 -13.34
C LEU A 50 2.75 -19.62 -14.79
N ARG A 51 3.29 -18.84 -15.71
CA ARG A 51 3.04 -19.01 -17.16
C ARG A 51 3.99 -20.01 -17.84
N GLY A 52 4.94 -20.60 -17.09
CA GLY A 52 5.97 -21.48 -17.63
C GLY A 52 7.00 -20.76 -18.50
N ALA A 53 7.09 -19.43 -18.42
CA ALA A 53 8.08 -18.63 -19.17
C ALA A 53 9.46 -18.63 -18.50
N THR A 54 9.52 -18.95 -17.22
CA THR A 54 10.76 -19.13 -16.45
C THR A 54 10.66 -20.40 -15.59
N PRO A 55 11.78 -21.08 -15.31
CA PRO A 55 11.79 -22.26 -14.42
C PRO A 55 11.23 -21.90 -13.04
N PHE A 56 10.57 -22.87 -12.41
CA PHE A 56 10.12 -22.75 -11.03
C PHE A 56 11.31 -22.66 -10.07
N ASP A 57 11.26 -21.70 -9.16
CA ASP A 57 12.23 -21.50 -8.08
C ASP A 57 11.47 -21.28 -6.76
N LEU A 58 11.48 -22.28 -5.90
CA LEU A 58 10.80 -22.25 -4.62
C LEU A 58 11.29 -21.11 -3.72
N ALA A 59 12.58 -20.82 -3.72
CA ALA A 59 13.14 -19.75 -2.87
C ALA A 59 12.59 -18.37 -3.26
N THR A 60 12.49 -18.10 -4.56
CA THR A 60 11.89 -16.86 -5.09
C THR A 60 10.39 -16.78 -4.76
N VAL A 61 9.65 -17.87 -4.87
CA VAL A 61 8.22 -17.91 -4.51
C VAL A 61 8.04 -17.64 -3.02
N GLN A 62 8.80 -18.31 -2.15
CA GLN A 62 8.71 -18.14 -0.70
C GLN A 62 9.09 -16.71 -0.27
N SER A 63 10.19 -16.16 -0.81
CA SER A 63 10.59 -14.78 -0.51
C SER A 63 9.57 -13.74 -0.98
N THR A 64 8.88 -14.00 -2.11
CA THR A 64 7.78 -13.15 -2.59
C THR A 64 6.59 -13.17 -1.63
N LEU A 65 6.20 -14.34 -1.12
CA LEU A 65 5.11 -14.47 -0.15
C LEU A 65 5.46 -13.83 1.21
N ASP A 66 6.71 -13.95 1.67
CA ASP A 66 7.20 -13.25 2.86
C ASP A 66 7.13 -11.73 2.70
N LEU A 67 7.53 -11.21 1.54
CA LEU A 67 7.42 -9.79 1.20
C LEU A 67 5.95 -9.33 1.20
N TYR A 68 5.03 -10.12 0.61
CA TYR A 68 3.62 -9.79 0.62
C TYR A 68 3.05 -9.73 2.04
N ALA A 69 3.32 -10.73 2.86
CA ALA A 69 2.87 -10.78 4.25
C ALA A 69 3.44 -9.62 5.09
N LYS A 70 4.71 -9.26 4.88
CA LYS A 70 5.37 -8.14 5.57
C LYS A 70 4.76 -6.79 5.19
N ASN A 71 4.69 -6.49 3.89
CA ASN A 71 4.26 -5.18 3.42
C ASN A 71 2.74 -4.97 3.60
N ALA A 72 1.94 -6.04 3.61
CA ALA A 72 0.52 -5.98 3.90
C ALA A 72 0.21 -5.47 5.32
N LYS A 73 1.14 -5.60 6.27
CA LYS A 73 1.00 -5.05 7.63
C LYS A 73 1.31 -3.54 7.66
N THR A 74 2.21 -3.07 6.81
CA THR A 74 2.64 -1.66 6.79
C THR A 74 1.75 -0.79 5.91
N LEU A 75 1.33 -1.30 4.75
CA LEU A 75 0.61 -0.52 3.75
C LEU A 75 -0.65 0.18 4.29
N PRO A 76 -1.54 -0.45 5.08
CA PRO A 76 -2.74 0.22 5.58
C PRO A 76 -2.43 1.50 6.38
N THR A 77 -1.31 1.53 7.09
CA THR A 77 -0.92 2.69 7.92
C THR A 77 -0.48 3.91 7.10
N LEU A 78 -0.24 3.72 5.80
CA LEU A 78 0.22 4.76 4.89
C LEU A 78 -0.92 5.46 4.12
N PHE A 79 -2.17 5.33 4.60
CA PHE A 79 -3.35 5.98 4.03
C PHE A 79 -4.05 6.89 5.06
N PRO A 80 -3.33 7.87 5.68
CA PRO A 80 -4.00 8.85 6.51
C PRO A 80 -4.98 9.69 5.66
N GLU A 81 -5.99 10.28 6.30
CA GLU A 81 -6.94 11.15 5.61
C GLU A 81 -6.25 12.27 4.85
N GLY A 82 -6.77 12.62 3.67
CA GLY A 82 -6.22 13.65 2.81
C GLY A 82 -5.00 13.21 1.98
N SER A 83 -4.43 12.01 2.20
CA SER A 83 -3.24 11.54 1.47
C SER A 83 -3.55 10.97 0.07
N GLY A 84 -4.76 11.13 -0.43
CA GLY A 84 -5.17 10.69 -1.77
C GLY A 84 -4.93 11.73 -2.87
N GLU A 85 -4.77 12.99 -2.52
CA GLU A 85 -4.61 14.08 -3.51
C GLU A 85 -3.36 13.85 -4.37
N GLY A 86 -3.51 14.03 -5.67
CA GLY A 86 -2.40 13.83 -6.63
C GLY A 86 -1.95 12.38 -6.82
N THR A 87 -2.69 11.40 -6.27
CA THR A 87 -2.38 9.96 -6.38
C THR A 87 -3.48 9.18 -7.11
N ASP A 88 -3.25 7.88 -7.33
CA ASP A 88 -4.25 6.97 -7.87
C ASP A 88 -5.20 6.40 -6.79
N ALA A 89 -5.07 6.78 -5.53
CA ALA A 89 -5.96 6.35 -4.46
C ALA A 89 -7.36 6.95 -4.64
N LEU A 90 -8.40 6.11 -4.60
CA LEU A 90 -9.79 6.56 -4.68
C LEU A 90 -10.32 6.98 -3.30
N PRO A 91 -11.29 7.91 -3.22
CA PRO A 91 -11.96 8.29 -1.97
C PRO A 91 -12.55 7.12 -1.20
N ALA A 92 -12.98 6.07 -1.92
CA ALA A 92 -13.51 4.84 -1.35
C ALA A 92 -12.60 4.19 -0.28
N ILE A 93 -11.29 4.47 -0.28
CA ILE A 93 -10.34 3.98 0.74
C ILE A 93 -10.74 4.48 2.13
N TRP A 94 -11.12 5.75 2.23
CA TRP A 94 -11.50 6.38 3.51
C TRP A 94 -12.98 6.20 3.84
N GLU A 95 -13.85 6.14 2.82
CA GLU A 95 -15.28 5.87 2.97
C GLU A 95 -15.56 4.43 3.42
N LYS A 96 -14.73 3.47 2.98
CA LYS A 96 -14.87 2.02 3.24
C LYS A 96 -13.61 1.45 3.88
N LYS A 97 -13.13 2.13 4.91
CA LYS A 97 -11.84 1.84 5.52
C LYS A 97 -11.72 0.41 5.99
N ASP A 98 -12.75 -0.14 6.63
CA ASP A 98 -12.75 -1.51 7.13
C ASP A 98 -12.63 -2.54 5.99
N GLU A 99 -13.32 -2.32 4.87
CA GLU A 99 -13.22 -3.18 3.69
C GLU A 99 -11.80 -3.12 3.09
N PHE A 100 -11.23 -1.92 3.02
CA PHE A 100 -9.88 -1.70 2.52
C PHE A 100 -8.82 -2.40 3.40
N GLU A 101 -8.88 -2.23 4.72
CA GLU A 101 -7.95 -2.86 5.66
C GLU A 101 -8.11 -4.38 5.72
N ALA A 102 -9.35 -4.89 5.57
CA ALA A 102 -9.62 -6.32 5.51
C ALA A 102 -8.92 -7.01 4.33
N LEU A 103 -8.76 -6.33 3.18
CA LEU A 103 -8.02 -6.86 2.03
C LEU A 103 -6.53 -7.05 2.33
N PHE A 104 -5.90 -6.15 3.08
CA PHE A 104 -4.51 -6.33 3.52
C PHE A 104 -4.38 -7.44 4.56
N THR A 105 -5.31 -7.52 5.49
CA THR A 105 -5.38 -8.64 6.46
C THR A 105 -5.48 -9.97 5.74
N LYS A 106 -6.38 -10.04 4.75
CA LYS A 106 -6.53 -11.23 3.90
C LYS A 106 -5.26 -11.55 3.11
N LEU A 107 -4.64 -10.56 2.47
CA LEU A 107 -3.40 -10.75 1.72
C LEU A 107 -2.29 -11.30 2.60
N ALA A 108 -2.14 -10.77 3.82
CA ALA A 108 -1.14 -11.26 4.77
C ALA A 108 -1.40 -12.71 5.17
N ALA A 109 -2.64 -13.06 5.51
CA ALA A 109 -3.03 -14.41 5.91
C ALA A 109 -2.87 -15.42 4.77
N ASP A 110 -3.37 -15.09 3.57
CA ASP A 110 -3.25 -15.93 2.38
C ASP A 110 -1.79 -16.17 2.00
N SER A 111 -0.93 -15.13 2.12
CA SER A 111 0.51 -15.24 1.83
C SER A 111 1.20 -16.21 2.80
N VAL A 112 0.89 -16.13 4.09
CA VAL A 112 1.45 -17.04 5.10
C VAL A 112 0.97 -18.47 4.84
N ALA A 113 -0.31 -18.66 4.56
CA ALA A 113 -0.88 -19.98 4.27
C ALA A 113 -0.28 -20.59 3.00
N ALA A 114 -0.19 -19.81 1.92
CA ALA A 114 0.40 -20.25 0.65
C ALA A 114 1.89 -20.59 0.82
N ARG A 115 2.64 -19.81 1.61
CA ARG A 115 4.05 -20.10 1.90
C ARG A 115 4.25 -21.47 2.56
N ALA A 116 3.36 -21.84 3.46
CA ALA A 116 3.41 -23.15 4.10
C ALA A 116 2.97 -24.30 3.16
N ALA A 117 2.02 -24.03 2.26
CA ALA A 117 1.44 -25.04 1.36
C ALA A 117 2.29 -25.26 0.09
N ILE A 118 3.10 -24.28 -0.33
CA ILE A 118 3.89 -24.37 -1.57
C ILE A 118 5.25 -24.98 -1.28
N THR A 119 5.45 -26.20 -1.77
CA THR A 119 6.69 -26.97 -1.64
C THR A 119 7.30 -27.38 -2.99
N ASP A 120 6.50 -27.28 -4.08
CA ASP A 120 6.88 -27.65 -5.44
C ASP A 120 6.10 -26.82 -6.48
N GLU A 121 6.36 -27.03 -7.75
CA GLU A 121 5.71 -26.33 -8.86
C GLU A 121 4.20 -26.61 -8.95
N ALA A 122 3.76 -27.84 -8.62
CA ALA A 122 2.34 -28.20 -8.69
C ALA A 122 1.55 -27.47 -7.60
N SER A 123 2.03 -27.48 -6.36
CA SER A 123 1.44 -26.75 -5.24
C SER A 123 1.52 -25.24 -5.44
N PHE A 124 2.57 -24.71 -6.10
CA PHE A 124 2.66 -23.31 -6.49
C PHE A 124 1.53 -22.91 -7.46
N LYS A 125 1.35 -23.67 -8.55
CA LYS A 125 0.28 -23.40 -9.53
C LYS A 125 -1.12 -23.51 -8.92
N ALA A 126 -1.30 -24.36 -7.92
CA ALA A 126 -2.58 -24.53 -7.22
C ALA A 126 -2.89 -23.39 -6.24
N ASN A 127 -1.91 -22.88 -5.49
CA ASN A 127 -2.15 -22.00 -4.35
C ASN A 127 -1.86 -20.50 -4.65
N PHE A 128 -0.81 -20.19 -5.41
CA PHE A 128 -0.38 -18.81 -5.62
C PHE A 128 -1.43 -17.92 -6.33
N PRO A 129 -2.21 -18.39 -7.33
CA PRO A 129 -3.25 -17.57 -7.96
C PRO A 129 -4.31 -17.04 -6.99
N GLY A 130 -4.57 -17.76 -5.88
CA GLY A 130 -5.47 -17.31 -4.82
C GLY A 130 -4.97 -16.05 -4.14
N VAL A 131 -3.67 -15.98 -3.85
CA VAL A 131 -3.04 -14.84 -3.19
C VAL A 131 -3.10 -13.58 -4.07
N ILE A 132 -2.68 -13.67 -5.33
CA ILE A 132 -2.62 -12.50 -6.22
C ILE A 132 -3.99 -11.96 -6.63
N ARG A 133 -5.06 -12.75 -6.52
CA ARG A 133 -6.43 -12.30 -6.75
C ARG A 133 -6.82 -11.13 -5.85
N THR A 134 -6.34 -11.11 -4.61
CA THR A 134 -6.59 -10.02 -3.66
C THR A 134 -6.04 -8.68 -4.17
N CYS A 135 -4.92 -8.68 -4.92
CA CYS A 135 -4.40 -7.46 -5.54
C CYS A 135 -5.38 -6.86 -6.55
N GLY A 136 -5.98 -7.70 -7.42
CA GLY A 136 -6.99 -7.27 -8.39
C GLY A 136 -8.23 -6.73 -7.70
N THR A 137 -8.77 -7.46 -6.72
CA THR A 137 -9.96 -7.04 -5.95
C THR A 137 -9.76 -5.66 -5.30
N CYS A 138 -8.60 -5.43 -4.68
CA CYS A 138 -8.29 -4.14 -4.08
C CYS A 138 -8.18 -3.03 -5.14
N HIS A 139 -7.45 -3.27 -6.21
CA HIS A 139 -7.24 -2.28 -7.27
C HIS A 139 -8.53 -1.92 -8.02
N ASP A 140 -9.45 -2.86 -8.18
CA ASP A 140 -10.74 -2.60 -8.82
C ASP A 140 -11.62 -1.64 -8.02
N SER A 141 -11.54 -1.70 -6.68
CA SER A 141 -12.39 -0.92 -5.78
C SER A 141 -11.75 0.37 -5.28
N PHE A 142 -10.43 0.39 -5.13
CA PHE A 142 -9.72 1.43 -4.37
C PHE A 142 -8.64 2.18 -5.16
N ARG A 143 -8.39 1.83 -6.43
CA ARG A 143 -7.41 2.50 -7.30
C ARG A 143 -8.06 3.02 -8.58
N LYS A 144 -7.63 4.21 -9.04
CA LYS A 144 -8.00 4.72 -10.37
C LYS A 144 -7.58 3.72 -11.44
N LYS A 145 -8.43 3.50 -12.41
CA LYS A 145 -8.09 2.69 -13.60
C LYS A 145 -7.15 3.51 -14.49
N SER A 146 -6.01 2.94 -14.82
CA SER A 146 -5.04 3.48 -15.79
C SER A 146 -5.37 2.99 -17.19
#